data_d571b4dcb943ca281fe3dc53cdd0e33b
#
_entry.id   d571b4dcb943ca281fe3dc53cdd0e33b
#
_cell.length_a   1.000
_cell.length_b   1.000
_cell.length_c   1.000
_cell.angle_alpha   90.00
_cell.angle_beta   90.00
_cell.angle_gamma   90.00
#
_symmetry.space_group_name_H-M   'P 1'
#
loop_
_entity.id
_entity.type
_entity.pdbx_description
1 polymer ?
#
loop_
_entity_poly.entity_id
_entity_poly.type
_entity_poly.pdbx_seq_one_letter_code
_entity_poly.pdbx_strand_id
1 'polypeptide(L)'
;MNKVIHLACLFLFSVILKTDVDLTFSVNSDSIWRGIDQNNGKSTLGSELEINLDNGFFSNVWIESCCSESLGHPNREVGFSSGYKIFLQNNISLSFAYIATNYPKSKIDNYDEVNFEIKIDNLKFKIFEGLDNHPNYYEVEYEFLSEDISVFLSVGDFKPFKNDASSNGINSKISMEFEIAELDIVIFYYHFNSNGNSDLNDDGIVFSISKNLSF
;
A
#
# COMPACT_ATOMS: atom_id res chain seq x y z
N MET A 1 -15.72 -36.50 17.67
CA MET A 1 -14.47 -35.76 17.81
C MET A 1 -14.51 -34.36 17.19
N ASN A 2 -15.30 -34.10 16.14
CA ASN A 2 -15.31 -32.79 15.42
C ASN A 2 -16.03 -31.64 16.15
N LYS A 3 -16.95 -31.90 17.08
CA LYS A 3 -17.67 -30.82 17.81
C LYS A 3 -16.84 -30.09 18.88
N VAL A 4 -15.84 -30.77 19.45
CA VAL A 4 -14.97 -30.21 20.48
C VAL A 4 -13.95 -29.22 19.89
N ILE A 5 -13.50 -29.49 18.67
CA ILE A 5 -12.56 -28.63 17.96
C ILE A 5 -13.23 -27.29 17.56
N HIS A 6 -14.48 -27.32 17.14
CA HIS A 6 -15.24 -26.10 16.82
C HIS A 6 -15.54 -25.25 18.06
N LEU A 7 -15.77 -25.87 19.20
CA LEU A 7 -15.98 -25.16 20.46
C LEU A 7 -14.68 -24.53 20.99
N ALA A 8 -13.54 -25.21 20.82
CA ALA A 8 -12.22 -24.67 21.18
C ALA A 8 -11.81 -23.51 20.30
N CYS A 9 -12.10 -23.54 18.99
CA CYS A 9 -11.89 -22.41 18.09
C CYS A 9 -12.78 -21.22 18.46
N LEU A 10 -14.04 -21.43 18.84
CA LEU A 10 -14.93 -20.36 19.30
C LEU A 10 -14.49 -19.76 20.65
N PHE A 11 -13.90 -20.54 21.54
CA PHE A 11 -13.37 -20.04 22.81
C PHE A 11 -12.05 -19.27 22.67
N LEU A 12 -11.24 -19.57 21.66
CA LEU A 12 -10.02 -18.81 21.35
C LEU A 12 -10.33 -17.41 20.76
N PHE A 13 -11.50 -17.21 20.20
CA PHE A 13 -12.00 -15.90 19.74
C PHE A 13 -12.64 -15.03 20.82
N SER A 14 -12.82 -15.53 22.03
CA SER A 14 -13.40 -14.77 23.15
C SER A 14 -12.36 -14.10 24.07
N VAL A 15 -11.09 -14.09 23.71
CA VAL A 15 -10.17 -13.08 24.25
C VAL A 15 -10.69 -11.75 23.69
N ILE A 16 -11.12 -10.85 24.55
CA ILE A 16 -11.51 -9.48 24.21
C ILE A 16 -10.22 -8.78 23.72
N LEU A 17 -9.89 -8.99 22.47
CA LEU A 17 -8.89 -8.20 21.79
C LEU A 17 -9.55 -6.86 21.53
N LYS A 18 -8.97 -5.80 22.03
CA LYS A 18 -9.35 -4.49 21.59
C LYS A 18 -9.08 -4.44 20.09
N THR A 19 -10.05 -4.01 19.34
CA THR A 19 -10.02 -3.98 17.89
C THR A 19 -10.27 -2.54 17.48
N ASP A 20 -9.36 -1.96 16.75
CA ASP A 20 -9.56 -0.68 16.08
C ASP A 20 -9.96 -0.99 14.64
N VAL A 21 -11.07 -0.42 14.20
CA VAL A 21 -11.60 -0.59 12.83
C VAL A 21 -11.67 0.77 12.18
N ASP A 22 -10.99 0.91 11.07
CA ASP A 22 -10.92 2.14 10.31
C ASP A 22 -11.51 1.95 8.92
N LEU A 23 -12.39 2.86 8.51
CA LEU A 23 -12.96 2.92 7.17
C LEU A 23 -12.54 4.24 6.51
N THR A 24 -11.71 4.15 5.47
CA THR A 24 -11.21 5.32 4.74
C THR A 24 -11.87 5.43 3.38
N PHE A 25 -12.25 6.64 3.01
CA PHE A 25 -12.66 7.00 1.65
C PHE A 25 -11.67 8.01 1.09
N SER A 26 -11.24 7.82 -0.14
CA SER A 26 -10.25 8.69 -0.78
C SER A 26 -10.64 9.10 -2.19
N VAL A 27 -10.17 10.29 -2.56
CA VAL A 27 -10.19 10.81 -3.93
C VAL A 27 -8.77 11.22 -4.27
N ASN A 28 -8.21 10.63 -5.32
CA ASN A 28 -6.86 10.94 -5.77
C ASN A 28 -6.92 11.57 -7.17
N SER A 29 -6.05 12.53 -7.45
CA SER A 29 -5.96 13.11 -8.81
C SER A 29 -5.41 12.11 -9.82
N ASP A 30 -4.66 11.11 -9.35
CA ASP A 30 -4.08 10.02 -10.14
C ASP A 30 -3.79 8.80 -9.26
N SER A 31 -3.51 7.65 -9.87
CA SER A 31 -3.09 6.41 -9.21
C SER A 31 -1.66 6.06 -9.59
N ILE A 32 -0.76 6.21 -8.64
CA ILE A 32 0.67 5.93 -8.86
C ILE A 32 1.10 4.73 -8.01
N TRP A 33 1.53 3.69 -8.70
CA TRP A 33 2.05 2.49 -8.06
C TRP A 33 3.55 2.39 -8.25
N ARG A 34 4.31 2.57 -7.16
CA ARG A 34 5.79 2.48 -7.16
C ARG A 34 6.46 3.40 -8.22
N GLY A 35 5.88 4.58 -8.41
CA GLY A 35 6.35 5.56 -9.38
C GLY A 35 5.81 5.39 -10.79
N ILE A 36 4.94 4.42 -11.03
CA ILE A 36 4.33 4.16 -12.34
C ILE A 36 2.88 4.60 -12.31
N ASP A 37 2.51 5.47 -13.25
CA ASP A 37 1.12 5.89 -13.47
C ASP A 37 0.28 4.69 -13.94
N GLN A 38 -0.74 4.36 -13.14
CA GLN A 38 -1.66 3.25 -13.42
C GLN A 38 -2.92 3.70 -14.16
N ASN A 39 -3.18 5.01 -14.23
CA ASN A 39 -4.47 5.54 -14.67
C ASN A 39 -4.39 6.62 -15.75
N ASN A 40 -3.21 6.87 -16.34
CA ASN A 40 -2.96 7.89 -17.35
C ASN A 40 -3.42 9.30 -16.92
N GLY A 41 -3.06 9.73 -15.72
CA GLY A 41 -3.39 11.03 -15.17
C GLY A 41 -4.87 11.23 -14.85
N LYS A 42 -5.65 10.17 -14.68
CA LYS A 42 -7.08 10.28 -14.35
C LYS A 42 -7.31 10.09 -12.87
N SER A 43 -8.24 10.86 -12.32
CA SER A 43 -8.63 10.75 -10.91
C SER A 43 -9.23 9.40 -10.56
N THR A 44 -8.99 8.97 -9.33
CA THR A 44 -9.48 7.73 -8.75
C THR A 44 -10.31 7.97 -7.49
N LEU A 45 -11.18 7.00 -7.23
CA LEU A 45 -11.94 6.89 -5.99
C LEU A 45 -11.53 5.60 -5.29
N GLY A 46 -11.20 5.70 -4.02
CA GLY A 46 -10.81 4.57 -3.19
C GLY A 46 -11.65 4.43 -1.93
N SER A 47 -11.72 3.24 -1.43
CA SER A 47 -12.14 2.96 -0.06
C SER A 47 -11.35 1.79 0.51
N GLU A 48 -11.04 1.85 1.79
CA GLU A 48 -10.27 0.85 2.51
C GLU A 48 -10.92 0.60 3.87
N LEU A 49 -11.03 -0.67 4.25
CA LEU A 49 -11.40 -1.11 5.57
C LEU A 49 -10.19 -1.77 6.21
N GLU A 50 -9.71 -1.21 7.31
CA GLU A 50 -8.59 -1.73 8.08
C GLU A 50 -9.07 -2.21 9.45
N ILE A 51 -8.50 -3.32 9.91
CA ILE A 51 -8.72 -3.93 11.22
C ILE A 51 -7.37 -4.13 11.88
N ASN A 52 -7.18 -3.52 13.04
CA ASN A 52 -5.98 -3.63 13.85
C ASN A 52 -6.33 -4.25 15.21
N LEU A 53 -5.58 -5.28 15.62
CA LEU A 53 -5.72 -5.92 16.92
C LEU A 53 -4.55 -5.53 17.84
N ASP A 54 -4.81 -5.40 19.13
CA ASP A 54 -3.80 -5.06 20.15
C ASP A 54 -2.61 -6.02 20.18
N ASN A 55 -2.77 -7.25 19.67
CA ASN A 55 -1.68 -8.23 19.59
C ASN A 55 -0.73 -8.01 18.42
N GLY A 56 -0.98 -6.99 17.57
CA GLY A 56 -0.20 -6.65 16.39
C GLY A 56 -0.68 -7.29 15.09
N PHE A 57 -1.70 -8.15 15.11
CA PHE A 57 -2.33 -8.63 13.88
C PHE A 57 -3.08 -7.49 13.22
N PHE A 58 -2.96 -7.40 11.89
CA PHE A 58 -3.73 -6.46 11.08
C PHE A 58 -4.25 -7.12 9.81
N SER A 59 -5.33 -6.56 9.28
CA SER A 59 -5.87 -6.95 7.98
C SER A 59 -6.58 -5.77 7.35
N ASN A 60 -6.43 -5.61 6.03
CA ASN A 60 -7.19 -4.62 5.29
C ASN A 60 -7.75 -5.17 3.98
N VAL A 61 -8.80 -4.52 3.50
CA VAL A 61 -9.41 -4.75 2.20
C VAL A 61 -9.61 -3.39 1.55
N TRP A 62 -9.17 -3.23 0.31
CA TRP A 62 -9.39 -1.99 -0.43
C TRP A 62 -10.02 -2.24 -1.78
N ILE A 63 -10.66 -1.20 -2.28
CA ILE A 63 -11.16 -1.10 -3.65
C ILE A 63 -10.82 0.29 -4.18
N GLU A 64 -10.25 0.34 -5.36
CA GLU A 64 -9.94 1.59 -6.05
C GLU A 64 -10.42 1.54 -7.50
N SER A 65 -10.94 2.67 -7.99
CA SER A 65 -11.21 2.85 -9.40
C SER A 65 -9.92 3.26 -10.10
N CYS A 66 -9.08 2.30 -10.46
CA CYS A 66 -7.80 2.56 -11.11
C CYS A 66 -7.67 1.83 -12.45
N CYS A 67 -6.48 1.97 -13.01
CA CYS A 67 -5.96 1.06 -14.02
C CYS A 67 -6.65 1.14 -15.37
N SER A 68 -6.20 2.12 -16.08
CA SER A 68 -6.43 2.56 -17.47
C SER A 68 -7.23 1.67 -18.43
N GLU A 69 -8.15 2.35 -19.06
CA GLU A 69 -9.05 1.90 -20.15
C GLU A 69 -8.37 1.52 -21.48
N SER A 70 -7.11 1.22 -21.57
CA SER A 70 -6.56 0.79 -22.87
C SER A 70 -7.32 -0.39 -23.48
N LEU A 71 -8.33 -0.90 -22.76
CA LEU A 71 -9.20 -2.02 -23.10
C LEU A 71 -10.71 -1.74 -22.97
N GLY A 72 -11.14 -0.50 -22.78
CA GLY A 72 -12.56 -0.10 -22.85
C GLY A 72 -13.44 -0.46 -21.65
N HIS A 73 -12.88 -0.77 -20.50
CA HIS A 73 -13.65 -1.03 -19.27
C HIS A 73 -13.10 -0.22 -18.11
N PRO A 74 -13.93 0.40 -17.26
CA PRO A 74 -13.48 0.97 -16.01
C PRO A 74 -12.90 -0.16 -15.17
N ASN A 75 -11.59 -0.16 -15.04
CA ASN A 75 -10.89 -1.14 -14.23
C ASN A 75 -11.07 -0.79 -12.76
N ARG A 76 -11.13 -1.81 -11.96
CA ARG A 76 -11.14 -1.70 -10.51
C ARG A 76 -10.04 -2.59 -9.99
N GLU A 77 -9.30 -2.06 -9.04
CA GLU A 77 -8.45 -2.85 -8.18
C GLU A 77 -9.23 -3.23 -6.94
N VAL A 78 -9.12 -4.48 -6.54
CA VAL A 78 -9.61 -4.98 -5.25
C VAL A 78 -8.46 -5.72 -4.62
N GLY A 79 -8.03 -5.25 -3.45
CA GLY A 79 -6.94 -5.86 -2.75
C GLY A 79 -7.32 -6.30 -1.34
N PHE A 80 -6.50 -7.18 -0.84
CA PHE A 80 -6.56 -7.69 0.53
C PHE A 80 -5.13 -7.78 1.05
N SER A 81 -4.91 -7.37 2.29
CA SER A 81 -3.69 -7.72 2.98
C SER A 81 -3.97 -8.22 4.38
N SER A 82 -3.05 -9.03 4.90
CA SER A 82 -3.09 -9.46 6.28
C SER A 82 -1.68 -9.76 6.76
N GLY A 83 -1.41 -9.39 8.00
CA GLY A 83 -0.06 -9.47 8.50
C GLY A 83 0.04 -9.34 10.01
N TYR A 84 1.26 -9.15 10.44
CA TYR A 84 1.59 -9.01 11.84
C TYR A 84 2.67 -7.94 12.03
N LYS A 85 2.46 -7.06 13.01
CA LYS A 85 3.41 -6.01 13.40
C LYS A 85 3.88 -6.24 14.83
N ILE A 86 5.18 -6.25 15.02
CA ILE A 86 5.84 -6.44 16.31
C ILE A 86 6.52 -5.14 16.70
N PHE A 87 6.19 -4.62 17.86
CA PHE A 87 6.86 -3.45 18.44
C PHE A 87 7.97 -3.96 19.36
N LEU A 88 9.20 -3.57 19.06
CA LEU A 88 10.37 -3.83 19.87
C LEU A 88 10.72 -2.61 20.73
N GLN A 89 11.69 -2.77 21.60
CA GLN A 89 12.23 -1.63 22.38
C GLN A 89 12.93 -0.63 21.44
N ASN A 90 13.08 0.62 21.90
CA ASN A 90 13.84 1.68 21.21
C ASN A 90 13.25 2.08 19.84
N ASN A 91 11.93 2.28 19.74
CA ASN A 91 11.26 2.77 18.53
C ASN A 91 11.47 1.90 17.27
N ILE A 92 11.73 0.61 17.46
CA ILE A 92 11.86 -0.34 16.36
C ILE A 92 10.56 -1.11 16.22
N SER A 93 10.04 -1.18 15.01
CA SER A 93 8.95 -2.12 14.67
C SER A 93 9.32 -2.96 13.46
N LEU A 94 8.83 -4.19 13.46
CA LEU A 94 8.94 -5.14 12.36
C LEU A 94 7.53 -5.49 11.92
N SER A 95 7.28 -5.53 10.62
CA SER A 95 6.01 -6.01 10.09
C SER A 95 6.25 -6.94 8.92
N PHE A 96 5.34 -7.88 8.76
CA PHE A 96 5.26 -8.71 7.57
C PHE A 96 3.80 -8.86 7.18
N ALA A 97 3.51 -8.93 5.89
CA ALA A 97 2.18 -9.12 5.37
C ALA A 97 2.18 -9.96 4.09
N TYR A 98 1.08 -10.64 3.86
CA TYR A 98 0.69 -11.15 2.56
C TYR A 98 -0.29 -10.18 1.94
N ILE A 99 -0.14 -9.92 0.64
CA ILE A 99 -0.94 -8.97 -0.13
C ILE A 99 -1.44 -9.70 -1.36
N ALA A 100 -2.74 -9.62 -1.62
CA ALA A 100 -3.36 -10.15 -2.84
C ALA A 100 -4.06 -9.01 -3.58
N THR A 101 -3.70 -8.78 -4.83
CA THR A 101 -4.29 -7.75 -5.68
C THR A 101 -5.02 -8.38 -6.86
N ASN A 102 -6.26 -7.99 -7.06
CA ASN A 102 -7.13 -8.50 -8.10
C ASN A 102 -7.69 -7.38 -8.96
N TYR A 103 -7.74 -7.61 -10.27
CA TYR A 103 -8.31 -6.71 -11.26
C TYR A 103 -9.56 -7.33 -11.91
N PRO A 104 -10.74 -7.25 -11.27
CA PRO A 104 -11.95 -7.89 -11.75
C PRO A 104 -12.34 -7.43 -13.15
N LYS A 105 -12.57 -8.37 -14.06
CA LYS A 105 -12.94 -8.11 -15.46
C LYS A 105 -11.87 -7.39 -16.29
N SER A 106 -10.66 -7.31 -15.81
CA SER A 106 -9.50 -6.79 -16.52
C SER A 106 -8.74 -7.91 -17.25
N LYS A 107 -7.85 -7.51 -18.18
CA LYS A 107 -6.82 -8.38 -18.75
C LYS A 107 -5.49 -8.27 -17.98
N ILE A 108 -5.44 -7.38 -17.01
CA ILE A 108 -4.30 -7.28 -16.07
C ILE A 108 -4.33 -8.53 -15.20
N ASP A 109 -3.19 -9.17 -15.07
CA ASP A 109 -3.05 -10.35 -14.22
C ASP A 109 -3.17 -9.97 -12.73
N ASN A 110 -3.91 -10.78 -11.98
CA ASN A 110 -3.91 -10.69 -10.53
C ASN A 110 -2.53 -11.08 -10.01
N TYR A 111 -2.12 -10.52 -8.89
CA TYR A 111 -0.83 -10.84 -8.31
C TYR A 111 -0.87 -10.88 -6.79
N ASP A 112 0.06 -11.64 -6.24
CA ASP A 112 0.29 -11.78 -4.82
C ASP A 112 1.72 -11.36 -4.47
N GLU A 113 1.88 -10.74 -3.31
CA GLU A 113 3.17 -10.32 -2.78
C GLU A 113 3.29 -10.67 -1.30
N VAL A 114 4.51 -10.81 -0.84
CA VAL A 114 4.85 -10.73 0.57
C VAL A 114 5.60 -9.44 0.84
N ASN A 115 5.19 -8.75 1.90
CA ASN A 115 5.83 -7.52 2.34
C ASN A 115 6.57 -7.77 3.65
N PHE A 116 7.75 -7.18 3.77
CA PHE A 116 8.49 -7.08 5.00
C PHE A 116 8.92 -5.64 5.22
N GLU A 117 8.69 -5.12 6.43
CA GLU A 117 9.04 -3.75 6.80
C GLU A 117 9.80 -3.73 8.13
N ILE A 118 10.83 -2.88 8.19
CA ILE A 118 11.52 -2.49 9.41
C ILE A 118 11.41 -0.97 9.54
N LYS A 119 10.87 -0.48 10.65
CA LYS A 119 10.92 0.94 11.03
C LYS A 119 11.84 1.11 12.22
N ILE A 120 12.77 2.06 12.13
CA ILE A 120 13.70 2.47 13.18
C ILE A 120 13.60 4.00 13.30
N ASP A 121 13.01 4.48 14.37
CA ASP A 121 12.65 5.90 14.53
C ASP A 121 11.87 6.41 13.30
N ASN A 122 12.44 7.35 12.57
CA ASN A 122 11.85 7.97 11.38
C ASN A 122 12.27 7.30 10.06
N LEU A 123 13.11 6.27 10.12
CA LEU A 123 13.60 5.55 8.94
C LEU A 123 12.85 4.25 8.77
N LYS A 124 12.37 3.98 7.55
CA LYS A 124 11.62 2.80 7.18
C LYS A 124 12.25 2.09 5.98
N PHE A 125 12.42 0.79 6.07
CA PHE A 125 12.87 -0.09 5.00
C PHE A 125 11.73 -1.03 4.66
N LYS A 126 11.37 -1.10 3.38
CA LYS A 126 10.29 -1.96 2.88
C LYS A 126 10.82 -2.86 1.78
N ILE A 127 10.42 -4.12 1.84
CA ILE A 127 10.68 -5.12 0.82
C ILE A 127 9.33 -5.70 0.40
N PHE A 128 9.07 -5.70 -0.90
CA PHE A 128 7.94 -6.40 -1.50
C PHE A 128 8.50 -7.45 -2.44
N GLU A 129 8.21 -8.70 -2.17
CA GLU A 129 8.61 -9.82 -3.00
C GLU A 129 7.38 -10.36 -3.72
N GLY A 130 7.34 -10.17 -5.04
CA GLY A 130 6.25 -10.68 -5.86
C GLY A 130 6.29 -12.20 -5.96
N LEU A 131 5.16 -12.83 -5.81
CA LEU A 131 4.99 -14.27 -6.02
C LEU A 131 4.70 -14.53 -7.51
N ASP A 132 5.03 -15.73 -8.00
CA ASP A 132 4.70 -16.18 -9.37
C ASP A 132 5.17 -15.25 -10.52
N ASN A 133 6.40 -14.72 -10.42
CA ASN A 133 7.04 -13.80 -11.39
C ASN A 133 6.55 -12.35 -11.35
N HIS A 134 5.85 -11.92 -10.31
CA HIS A 134 5.53 -10.52 -10.11
C HIS A 134 6.76 -9.70 -9.68
N PRO A 135 6.74 -8.38 -9.89
CA PRO A 135 7.91 -7.54 -9.65
C PRO A 135 8.25 -7.44 -8.16
N ASN A 136 9.54 -7.35 -7.89
CA ASN A 136 10.04 -7.03 -6.58
C ASN A 136 10.23 -5.53 -6.44
N TYR A 137 10.06 -5.01 -5.23
CA TYR A 137 10.25 -3.62 -4.92
C TYR A 137 10.91 -3.44 -3.56
N TYR A 138 11.93 -2.58 -3.51
CA TYR A 138 12.69 -2.27 -2.31
C TYR A 138 12.63 -0.76 -2.10
N GLU A 139 12.23 -0.31 -0.92
CA GLU A 139 12.08 1.11 -0.61
C GLU A 139 12.75 1.49 0.70
N VAL A 140 13.37 2.65 0.70
CA VAL A 140 13.80 3.35 1.90
C VAL A 140 13.02 4.66 1.98
N GLU A 141 12.42 4.91 3.13
CA GLU A 141 11.61 6.09 3.41
C GLU A 141 12.10 6.76 4.69
N TYR A 142 12.16 8.07 4.68
CA TYR A 142 12.47 8.86 5.87
C TYR A 142 11.34 9.88 6.13
N GLU A 143 10.89 9.95 7.37
CA GLU A 143 9.80 10.80 7.83
C GLU A 143 10.34 12.00 8.63
N PHE A 144 9.96 13.21 8.21
CA PHE A 144 10.19 14.44 8.95
C PHE A 144 8.87 14.87 9.60
N LEU A 145 8.82 14.86 10.91
CA LEU A 145 7.63 15.24 11.67
C LEU A 145 7.73 16.67 12.14
N SER A 146 6.68 17.44 11.94
CA SER A 146 6.40 18.68 12.65
C SER A 146 5.03 18.56 13.35
N GLU A 147 4.60 19.60 14.10
CA GLU A 147 3.35 19.52 14.87
C GLU A 147 2.12 19.26 14.00
N ASP A 148 2.07 19.83 12.79
CA ASP A 148 0.87 19.79 11.93
C ASP A 148 1.12 19.17 10.56
N ILE A 149 2.37 18.86 10.22
CA ILE A 149 2.75 18.41 8.87
C ILE A 149 3.78 17.28 8.97
N SER A 150 3.54 16.21 8.25
CA SER A 150 4.52 15.15 8.01
C SER A 150 5.06 15.27 6.60
N VAL A 151 6.37 15.18 6.44
CA VAL A 151 7.03 15.14 5.12
C VAL A 151 7.78 13.83 5.00
N PHE A 152 7.55 13.10 3.91
CA PHE A 152 8.21 11.83 3.64
C PHE A 152 9.08 11.96 2.39
N LEU A 153 10.27 11.43 2.48
CA LEU A 153 11.18 11.24 1.35
C LEU A 153 11.38 9.75 1.15
N SER A 154 11.13 9.24 -0.04
CA SER A 154 11.41 7.84 -0.34
C SER A 154 12.15 7.66 -1.65
N VAL A 155 12.92 6.57 -1.68
CA VAL A 155 13.60 6.06 -2.90
C VAL A 155 13.38 4.56 -2.93
N GLY A 156 12.93 4.06 -4.08
CA GLY A 156 12.66 2.66 -4.29
C GLY A 156 13.31 2.11 -5.57
N ASP A 157 13.75 0.87 -5.50
CA ASP A 157 14.29 0.09 -6.62
C ASP A 157 13.21 -0.91 -7.08
N PHE A 158 12.67 -0.68 -8.27
CA PHE A 158 11.67 -1.53 -8.90
C PHE A 158 12.36 -2.53 -9.82
N LYS A 159 12.16 -3.82 -9.54
CA LYS A 159 12.69 -4.92 -10.34
C LYS A 159 11.55 -5.69 -10.98
N PRO A 160 11.48 -5.67 -12.32
CA PRO A 160 10.42 -6.33 -13.04
C PRO A 160 10.52 -7.84 -12.94
N PHE A 161 9.56 -8.47 -13.57
CA PHE A 161 9.53 -9.91 -13.82
C PHE A 161 10.89 -10.46 -14.26
N LYS A 162 11.25 -11.62 -13.80
CA LYS A 162 12.56 -12.27 -14.02
C LYS A 162 13.08 -12.28 -15.47
N ASN A 163 12.21 -12.02 -16.43
CA ASN A 163 12.52 -12.09 -17.86
C ASN A 163 12.38 -10.76 -18.61
N ASP A 164 12.00 -9.66 -17.95
CA ASP A 164 11.84 -8.35 -18.60
C ASP A 164 12.60 -7.27 -17.83
N ALA A 165 13.87 -7.07 -18.20
CA ALA A 165 14.72 -6.04 -17.64
C ALA A 165 14.36 -4.62 -18.14
N SER A 166 13.44 -4.49 -19.10
CA SER A 166 13.13 -3.21 -19.74
C SER A 166 12.35 -2.24 -18.84
N SER A 167 11.70 -2.75 -17.79
CA SER A 167 10.92 -1.95 -16.85
C SER A 167 11.57 -1.74 -15.47
N ASN A 168 12.84 -2.18 -15.30
CA ASN A 168 13.62 -1.85 -14.09
C ASN A 168 13.73 -0.34 -13.93
N GLY A 169 13.56 0.16 -12.73
CA GLY A 169 13.70 1.59 -12.52
C GLY A 169 13.86 1.98 -11.06
N ILE A 170 14.23 3.23 -10.90
CA ILE A 170 14.32 3.87 -9.59
C ILE A 170 13.13 4.83 -9.48
N ASN A 171 12.34 4.64 -8.44
CA ASN A 171 11.32 5.57 -8.01
C ASN A 171 11.87 6.49 -6.92
N SER A 172 11.57 7.76 -6.98
CA SER A 172 11.78 8.70 -5.88
C SER A 172 10.50 9.50 -5.64
N LYS A 173 10.17 9.73 -4.38
CA LYS A 173 8.96 10.43 -3.99
C LYS A 173 9.25 11.39 -2.84
N ILE A 174 8.63 12.57 -2.90
CA ILE A 174 8.48 13.46 -1.76
C ILE A 174 6.99 13.68 -1.54
N SER A 175 6.50 13.41 -0.33
CA SER A 175 5.11 13.69 0.04
C SER A 175 5.02 14.59 1.25
N MET A 176 3.93 15.32 1.32
CA MET A 176 3.52 16.15 2.44
C MET A 176 2.11 15.74 2.83
N GLU A 177 1.92 15.47 4.12
CA GLU A 177 0.66 15.01 4.69
C GLU A 177 0.27 15.94 5.84
N PHE A 178 -0.99 16.36 5.86
CA PHE A 178 -1.56 17.22 6.89
C PHE A 178 -3.08 17.08 6.94
N GLU A 179 -3.67 17.44 8.07
CA GLU A 179 -5.12 17.38 8.28
C GLU A 179 -5.75 18.78 8.23
N ILE A 180 -6.87 18.91 7.51
CA ILE A 180 -7.72 20.11 7.52
C ILE A 180 -9.18 19.68 7.70
N ALA A 181 -9.85 20.18 8.75
CA ALA A 181 -11.26 19.92 9.01
C ALA A 181 -11.61 18.43 9.01
N GLU A 182 -10.77 17.62 9.66
CA GLU A 182 -10.87 16.16 9.73
C GLU A 182 -10.75 15.45 8.37
N LEU A 183 -10.16 16.08 7.39
CA LEU A 183 -9.79 15.48 6.12
C LEU A 183 -8.28 15.40 6.05
N ASP A 184 -7.78 14.22 5.71
CA ASP A 184 -6.37 14.00 5.45
C ASP A 184 -6.05 14.45 4.03
N ILE A 185 -5.07 15.32 3.90
CA ILE A 185 -4.59 15.86 2.63
C ILE A 185 -3.19 15.35 2.40
N VAL A 186 -2.97 14.71 1.26
CA VAL A 186 -1.64 14.27 0.82
C VAL A 186 -1.32 14.92 -0.52
N ILE A 187 -0.15 15.52 -0.60
CA ILE A 187 0.41 16.06 -1.84
C ILE A 187 1.75 15.41 -2.04
N PHE A 188 1.97 14.77 -3.17
CA PHE A 188 3.28 14.20 -3.44
C PHE A 188 3.73 14.44 -4.88
N TYR A 189 5.03 14.63 -5.04
CA TYR A 189 5.74 14.55 -6.31
C TYR A 189 6.42 13.19 -6.39
N TYR A 190 6.32 12.55 -7.54
CA TYR A 190 7.03 11.32 -7.84
C TYR A 190 7.87 11.49 -9.10
N HIS A 191 8.91 10.70 -9.19
CA HIS A 191 9.76 10.57 -10.37
C HIS A 191 10.20 9.13 -10.52
N PHE A 192 9.90 8.53 -11.66
CA PHE A 192 10.34 7.19 -12.03
C PHE A 192 11.33 7.27 -13.18
N ASN A 193 12.50 6.68 -13.01
CA ASN A 193 13.55 6.60 -14.03
C ASN A 193 13.82 5.14 -14.37
N SER A 194 13.41 4.73 -15.55
CA SER A 194 13.64 3.38 -16.06
C SER A 194 15.08 3.19 -16.52
N ASN A 195 15.70 2.10 -16.11
CA ASN A 195 17.09 1.77 -16.48
C ASN A 195 17.23 1.21 -17.92
N GLY A 196 16.13 0.83 -18.57
CA GLY A 196 16.17 0.12 -19.85
C GLY A 196 15.28 0.72 -20.94
N ASN A 197 14.27 1.48 -20.58
CA ASN A 197 13.31 2.04 -21.53
C ASN A 197 12.89 3.46 -21.10
N SER A 198 13.42 4.47 -21.75
CA SER A 198 13.10 5.89 -21.45
C SER A 198 11.63 6.24 -21.66
N ASP A 199 10.87 5.46 -22.42
CA ASP A 199 9.45 5.67 -22.63
C ASP A 199 8.62 5.36 -21.38
N LEU A 200 9.23 4.69 -20.39
CA LEU A 200 8.64 4.41 -19.08
C LEU A 200 9.04 5.44 -18.02
N ASN A 201 9.89 6.41 -18.35
CA ASN A 201 10.19 7.49 -17.43
C ASN A 201 8.92 8.33 -17.22
N ASP A 202 8.61 8.60 -15.97
CA ASP A 202 7.40 9.31 -15.60
C ASP A 202 7.65 10.21 -14.38
N ASP A 203 6.94 11.31 -14.32
CA ASP A 203 6.96 12.19 -13.17
C ASP A 203 5.68 13.03 -13.08
N GLY A 204 5.30 13.38 -11.88
CA GLY A 204 4.09 14.15 -11.68
C GLY A 204 3.84 14.56 -10.25
N ILE A 205 2.77 15.34 -10.08
CA ILE A 205 2.26 15.73 -8.76
C ILE A 205 0.88 15.14 -8.60
N VAL A 206 0.67 14.48 -7.47
CA VAL A 206 -0.61 13.88 -7.11
C VAL A 206 -1.16 14.57 -5.87
N PHE A 207 -2.47 14.78 -5.88
CA PHE A 207 -3.25 15.27 -4.76
C PHE A 207 -4.20 14.18 -4.32
N SER A 208 -4.23 13.92 -3.02
CA SER A 208 -5.16 12.98 -2.39
C SER A 208 -5.90 13.68 -1.25
N ILE A 209 -7.18 13.40 -1.15
CA ILE A 209 -8.02 13.82 -0.04
C ILE A 209 -8.69 12.56 0.48
N SER A 210 -8.62 12.33 1.79
CA SER A 210 -9.30 11.20 2.42
C SER A 210 -10.01 11.59 3.70
N LYS A 211 -10.98 10.76 4.07
CA LYS A 211 -11.69 10.81 5.35
C LYS A 211 -11.62 9.44 5.98
N ASN A 212 -11.09 9.41 7.18
CA ASN A 212 -11.09 8.22 8.02
C ASN A 212 -12.25 8.27 9.02
N LEU A 213 -12.91 7.13 9.22
CA LEU A 213 -13.95 6.90 10.21
C LEU A 213 -13.49 5.73 11.09
N SER A 214 -13.16 6.02 12.34
CA SER A 214 -12.71 5.03 13.33
C SER A 214 -13.88 4.57 14.23
N PHE A 215 -13.95 3.26 14.54
CA PHE A 215 -15.01 2.60 15.31
C PHE A 215 -14.47 1.79 16.47
#